data_fb5affe26b8cc8fd9c203e4ab0828f16
#
_entry.id   fb5affe26b8cc8fd9c203e4ab0828f16
#
_cell.length_a   1.000
_cell.length_b   1.000
_cell.length_c   1.000
_cell.angle_alpha   90.00
_cell.angle_beta   90.00
_cell.angle_gamma   90.00
#
_symmetry.space_group_name_H-M   'P 1'
#
loop_
_entity.id
_entity.type
_entity.pdbx_description
1 polymer ?
#
loop_
_entity_poly.entity_id
_entity_poly.type
_entity_poly.pdbx_seq_one_letter_code
_entity_poly.pdbx_strand_id
1 'polypeptide(L)'
;MNADNGYGIDRRVLPDGIVVLARHIPDPDIIAVSIGVRAGARFEDDATAGASKFMEKLYLQGTERRPGPDLVQRPITVRGGTLSVANGSELVTFGAQVRSVDTEVMLDVLADVLLNSTFAQDRVENEGRVILEELNARRANPNILASDLFFPAVFDGHPLARSSAGDLENTPKLTREQLLAYRDRFFVGRNTIVAVAGNLPADQAHARIAAAFGSMPAGVAAPTSNVPPPAPKSRRIDEQAGNAQARVLIGGPLPGLGTPDRFALSAANAVLGGSGFRLFREIRDLRGLSYDPSPGIVQFPDAGVWLAAAGTDPVNTDTVIDLLRVEIDRLSNERLGDEDLANAKNYLEGSLVVSLETPGAQSGQMIRDEAFGSPVLSHAHIEGIRAVTADDVQRVAREYLRTDAATLVVVRP
;
A
#
# COMPACT_ATOMS: atom_id res chain seq x y z
N MET A 1 -16.48 -7.26 -18.98
CA MET A 1 -15.62 -7.30 -20.16
C MET A 1 -14.43 -8.19 -19.86
N ASN A 2 -14.37 -9.40 -20.44
CA ASN A 2 -13.13 -10.20 -20.40
C ASN A 2 -12.17 -9.56 -21.41
N ALA A 3 -11.48 -8.51 -21.03
CA ALA A 3 -10.34 -8.06 -21.79
C ALA A 3 -9.20 -8.99 -21.40
N ASP A 4 -8.73 -9.81 -22.33
CA ASP A 4 -7.45 -10.50 -22.20
C ASP A 4 -6.37 -9.41 -22.02
N ASN A 5 -5.97 -9.21 -20.76
CA ASN A 5 -4.93 -8.22 -20.40
C ASN A 5 -3.50 -8.74 -20.74
N GLY A 6 -3.40 -9.86 -21.43
CA GLY A 6 -2.14 -10.51 -21.82
C GLY A 6 -1.45 -11.29 -20.69
N TYR A 7 -2.05 -11.31 -19.47
CA TYR A 7 -1.52 -12.02 -18.31
C TYR A 7 -2.35 -13.24 -17.91
N GLY A 8 -3.39 -13.61 -18.69
CA GLY A 8 -4.21 -14.81 -18.45
C GLY A 8 -5.01 -14.76 -17.15
N ILE A 9 -5.50 -13.58 -16.75
CA ILE A 9 -6.33 -13.41 -15.56
C ILE A 9 -7.80 -13.58 -15.93
N ASP A 10 -8.44 -14.60 -15.37
CA ASP A 10 -9.90 -14.82 -15.47
C ASP A 10 -10.59 -14.05 -14.33
N ARG A 11 -11.53 -13.16 -14.68
CA ARG A 11 -12.28 -12.31 -13.74
C ARG A 11 -13.76 -12.68 -13.75
N ARG A 12 -14.29 -13.01 -12.58
CA ARG A 12 -15.74 -13.27 -12.38
C ARG A 12 -16.26 -12.50 -11.17
N VAL A 13 -17.57 -12.25 -11.17
CA VAL A 13 -18.28 -11.66 -10.01
C VAL A 13 -19.29 -12.67 -9.52
N LEU A 14 -19.23 -12.99 -8.22
CA LEU A 14 -20.17 -13.91 -7.58
C LEU A 14 -21.52 -13.22 -7.32
N PRO A 15 -22.59 -13.97 -7.03
CA PRO A 15 -23.94 -13.41 -6.78
C PRO A 15 -23.97 -12.43 -5.58
N ASP A 16 -23.13 -12.64 -4.58
CA ASP A 16 -22.95 -11.76 -3.41
C ASP A 16 -22.13 -10.50 -3.69
N GLY A 17 -21.58 -10.38 -4.89
CA GLY A 17 -20.79 -9.23 -5.33
C GLY A 17 -19.29 -9.38 -5.15
N ILE A 18 -18.78 -10.48 -4.59
CA ILE A 18 -17.33 -10.76 -4.52
C ILE A 18 -16.74 -10.79 -5.94
N VAL A 19 -15.70 -10.02 -6.18
CA VAL A 19 -14.90 -10.12 -7.40
C VAL A 19 -13.83 -11.18 -7.21
N VAL A 20 -13.79 -12.18 -8.09
CA VAL A 20 -12.80 -13.26 -8.08
C VAL A 20 -11.89 -13.13 -9.30
N LEU A 21 -10.60 -13.09 -9.05
CA LEU A 21 -9.54 -13.03 -10.05
C LEU A 21 -8.72 -14.32 -9.95
N ALA A 22 -8.55 -15.04 -11.04
CA ALA A 22 -7.79 -16.29 -11.05
C ALA A 22 -6.73 -16.29 -12.14
N ARG A 23 -5.49 -16.61 -11.77
CA ARG A 23 -4.37 -16.79 -12.67
C ARG A 23 -3.72 -18.14 -12.45
N HIS A 24 -3.84 -19.04 -13.44
CA HIS A 24 -3.17 -20.34 -13.39
C HIS A 24 -1.68 -20.20 -13.72
N ILE A 25 -0.83 -20.66 -12.82
CA ILE A 25 0.64 -20.73 -12.96
C ILE A 25 1.05 -22.15 -12.57
N PRO A 26 1.33 -23.03 -13.56
CA PRO A 26 1.51 -24.47 -13.31
C PRO A 26 2.77 -24.81 -12.51
N ASP A 27 3.77 -23.93 -12.49
CA ASP A 27 5.04 -24.11 -11.79
C ASP A 27 5.47 -22.79 -11.13
N PRO A 28 5.85 -22.74 -9.86
CA PRO A 28 6.00 -23.85 -8.87
C PRO A 28 4.66 -24.41 -8.34
N ASP A 29 4.69 -25.59 -7.70
CA ASP A 29 3.53 -26.25 -7.07
C ASP A 29 3.08 -25.52 -5.78
N ILE A 30 2.75 -24.27 -5.95
CA ILE A 30 2.33 -23.32 -4.90
C ILE A 30 1.02 -22.67 -5.35
N ILE A 31 0.17 -22.38 -4.37
CA ILE A 31 -0.99 -21.53 -4.55
C ILE A 31 -0.97 -20.41 -3.52
N ALA A 32 -1.27 -19.21 -3.97
CA ALA A 32 -1.45 -18.03 -3.14
C ALA A 32 -2.85 -17.47 -3.32
N VAL A 33 -3.47 -17.10 -2.22
CA VAL A 33 -4.75 -16.39 -2.17
C VAL A 33 -4.53 -15.06 -1.45
N SER A 34 -4.89 -13.97 -2.13
CA SER A 34 -5.00 -12.65 -1.53
C SER A 34 -6.46 -12.23 -1.51
N ILE A 35 -6.91 -11.63 -0.39
CA ILE A 35 -8.25 -11.06 -0.26
C ILE A 35 -8.07 -9.60 0.09
N GLY A 36 -8.70 -8.70 -0.66
CA GLY A 36 -8.74 -7.26 -0.37
C GLY A 36 -10.16 -6.84 -0.05
N VAL A 37 -10.34 -6.19 1.09
CA VAL A 37 -11.63 -5.61 1.49
C VAL A 37 -11.50 -4.10 1.54
N ARG A 38 -12.40 -3.37 0.89
CA ARG A 38 -12.45 -1.90 0.92
C ARG A 38 -12.91 -1.40 2.29
N ALA A 39 -11.98 -1.44 3.24
CA ALA A 39 -12.19 -1.15 4.66
C ALA A 39 -10.94 -0.52 5.29
N GLY A 40 -10.17 0.23 4.52
CA GLY A 40 -8.97 0.92 5.01
C GLY A 40 -9.28 2.24 5.74
N ALA A 41 -8.25 2.87 6.27
CA ALA A 41 -8.36 4.05 7.12
C ALA A 41 -9.11 5.25 6.49
N ARG A 42 -9.10 5.39 5.17
CA ARG A 42 -9.84 6.47 4.49
C ARG A 42 -11.36 6.38 4.64
N PHE A 43 -11.91 5.20 4.97
CA PHE A 43 -13.33 4.97 5.19
C PHE A 43 -13.75 5.16 6.64
N GLU A 44 -12.80 5.48 7.52
CA GLU A 44 -13.04 5.79 8.93
C GLU A 44 -13.49 7.24 9.09
N ASP A 45 -14.20 7.51 10.16
CA ASP A 45 -14.50 8.83 10.70
C ASP A 45 -13.85 8.99 12.10
N ASP A 46 -14.10 10.08 12.78
CA ASP A 46 -13.51 10.32 14.11
C ASP A 46 -13.98 9.30 15.15
N ALA A 47 -15.20 8.76 14.99
CA ALA A 47 -15.74 7.75 15.90
C ALA A 47 -15.20 6.34 15.63
N THR A 48 -14.60 6.12 14.47
CA THR A 48 -14.07 4.82 14.04
C THR A 48 -12.57 4.84 13.69
N ALA A 49 -11.89 5.95 14.02
CA ALA A 49 -10.46 6.12 13.75
C ALA A 49 -9.62 5.01 14.39
N GLY A 50 -8.90 4.24 13.56
CA GLY A 50 -8.14 3.06 13.95
C GLY A 50 -8.90 1.73 13.88
N ALA A 51 -10.18 1.72 13.47
CA ALA A 51 -10.93 0.47 13.35
C ALA A 51 -10.27 -0.50 12.35
N SER A 52 -9.75 -0.02 11.22
CA SER A 52 -9.03 -0.86 10.26
C SER A 52 -7.74 -1.47 10.85
N LYS A 53 -7.08 -0.77 11.79
CA LYS A 53 -5.93 -1.32 12.53
C LYS A 53 -6.35 -2.45 13.46
N PHE A 54 -7.50 -2.32 14.14
CA PHE A 54 -8.06 -3.43 14.89
C PHE A 54 -8.45 -4.62 14.00
N MET A 55 -8.97 -4.40 12.78
CA MET A 55 -9.23 -5.49 11.85
C MET A 55 -7.96 -6.30 11.57
N GLU A 56 -6.83 -5.64 11.28
CA GLU A 56 -5.54 -6.30 11.09
C GLU A 56 -5.20 -7.23 12.26
N LYS A 57 -5.40 -6.78 13.49
CA LYS A 57 -5.02 -7.53 14.70
C LYS A 57 -6.02 -8.63 15.05
N LEU A 58 -7.32 -8.38 14.98
CA LEU A 58 -8.35 -9.21 15.55
C LEU A 58 -8.74 -10.43 14.71
N TYR A 59 -8.63 -10.36 13.38
CA TYR A 59 -9.06 -11.45 12.52
C TYR A 59 -8.33 -12.76 12.78
N LEU A 60 -7.07 -12.72 13.21
CA LEU A 60 -6.30 -13.92 13.53
C LEU A 60 -6.35 -14.31 15.01
N GLN A 61 -7.17 -13.64 15.84
CA GLN A 61 -7.25 -13.93 17.28
C GLN A 61 -8.18 -15.07 17.66
N GLY A 62 -9.03 -15.50 16.73
CA GLY A 62 -9.86 -16.69 16.91
C GLY A 62 -11.25 -16.58 16.31
N THR A 63 -11.78 -17.76 16.01
CA THR A 63 -13.15 -18.00 15.53
C THR A 63 -13.88 -18.92 16.50
N GLU A 64 -15.18 -19.16 16.28
CA GLU A 64 -15.91 -20.18 17.08
C GLU A 64 -15.31 -21.58 16.95
N ARG A 65 -14.87 -21.94 15.72
CA ARG A 65 -14.24 -23.25 15.44
C ARG A 65 -12.78 -23.31 15.88
N ARG A 66 -12.09 -22.19 15.92
CA ARG A 66 -10.66 -22.05 16.25
C ARG A 66 -10.47 -20.97 17.31
N PRO A 67 -10.80 -21.26 18.59
CA PRO A 67 -10.86 -20.24 19.65
C PRO A 67 -9.47 -19.83 20.16
N GLY A 68 -8.61 -19.31 19.26
CA GLY A 68 -7.31 -18.78 19.60
C GLY A 68 -6.37 -18.68 18.40
N PRO A 69 -5.35 -17.79 18.45
CA PRO A 69 -4.46 -17.53 17.33
C PRO A 69 -3.67 -18.77 16.88
N ASP A 70 -3.25 -19.63 17.81
CA ASP A 70 -2.52 -20.86 17.48
C ASP A 70 -3.39 -21.81 16.64
N LEU A 71 -4.67 -21.94 16.98
CA LEU A 71 -5.60 -22.81 16.26
C LEU A 71 -5.97 -22.25 14.89
N VAL A 72 -5.92 -20.92 14.72
CA VAL A 72 -6.09 -20.25 13.44
C VAL A 72 -4.86 -20.45 12.54
N GLN A 73 -3.67 -20.25 13.07
CA GLN A 73 -2.44 -20.22 12.26
C GLN A 73 -1.85 -21.62 12.02
N ARG A 74 -1.92 -22.51 13.01
CA ARG A 74 -1.27 -23.82 12.98
C ARG A 74 -1.62 -24.68 11.76
N PRO A 75 -2.89 -24.75 11.27
CA PRO A 75 -3.21 -25.54 10.08
C PRO A 75 -2.38 -25.14 8.84
N ILE A 76 -2.00 -23.88 8.73
CA ILE A 76 -1.19 -23.34 7.63
C ILE A 76 0.30 -23.51 7.91
N THR A 77 0.75 -23.12 9.10
CA THR A 77 2.19 -23.07 9.44
C THR A 77 2.84 -24.46 9.52
N VAL A 78 2.13 -25.49 9.99
CA VAL A 78 2.67 -26.87 10.00
C VAL A 78 2.83 -27.46 8.59
N ARG A 79 2.26 -26.80 7.57
CA ARG A 79 2.42 -27.15 6.15
C ARG A 79 3.48 -26.31 5.45
N GLY A 80 4.22 -25.49 6.20
CA GLY A 80 5.21 -24.55 5.65
C GLY A 80 4.57 -23.35 4.94
N GLY A 81 3.26 -23.14 5.10
CA GLY A 81 2.53 -22.04 4.53
C GLY A 81 2.61 -20.74 5.36
N THR A 82 2.09 -19.66 4.79
CA THR A 82 1.97 -18.36 5.45
C THR A 82 0.52 -17.90 5.51
N LEU A 83 0.17 -17.17 6.56
CA LEU A 83 -1.12 -16.50 6.73
C LEU A 83 -0.86 -15.13 7.35
N SER A 84 -1.41 -14.07 6.77
CA SER A 84 -1.22 -12.71 7.23
C SER A 84 -2.47 -11.86 7.02
N VAL A 85 -2.62 -10.84 7.84
CA VAL A 85 -3.57 -9.74 7.65
C VAL A 85 -2.80 -8.45 7.76
N ALA A 86 -3.11 -7.48 6.90
CA ALA A 86 -2.53 -6.15 6.92
C ALA A 86 -3.60 -5.11 6.63
N ASN A 87 -3.46 -3.92 7.20
CA ASN A 87 -4.32 -2.80 6.86
C ASN A 87 -3.54 -1.70 6.14
N GLY A 88 -4.28 -0.88 5.40
CA GLY A 88 -3.75 0.28 4.67
C GLY A 88 -4.79 1.38 4.57
N SER A 89 -4.50 2.39 3.77
CA SER A 89 -5.45 3.50 3.57
C SER A 89 -6.72 3.08 2.85
N GLU A 90 -6.64 2.17 1.86
CA GLU A 90 -7.80 1.74 1.04
C GLU A 90 -8.34 0.37 1.45
N LEU A 91 -7.46 -0.55 1.78
CA LEU A 91 -7.78 -1.96 1.90
C LEU A 91 -7.31 -2.52 3.25
N VAL A 92 -8.11 -3.42 3.80
CA VAL A 92 -7.63 -4.47 4.69
C VAL A 92 -7.41 -5.71 3.83
N THR A 93 -6.22 -6.29 3.91
CA THR A 93 -5.81 -7.41 3.05
C THR A 93 -5.50 -8.64 3.86
N PHE A 94 -5.92 -9.81 3.36
CA PHE A 94 -5.54 -11.13 3.87
C PHE A 94 -4.67 -11.79 2.82
N GLY A 95 -3.60 -12.44 3.24
CA GLY A 95 -2.72 -13.20 2.37
C GLY A 95 -2.48 -14.58 2.94
N ALA A 96 -2.59 -15.61 2.10
CA ALA A 96 -2.20 -16.97 2.46
C ALA A 96 -1.52 -17.65 1.28
N GLN A 97 -0.52 -18.47 1.58
CA GLN A 97 0.21 -19.26 0.59
C GLN A 97 0.53 -20.63 1.16
N VAL A 98 0.30 -21.66 0.35
CA VAL A 98 0.58 -23.08 0.67
C VAL A 98 0.99 -23.84 -0.59
N ARG A 99 1.37 -25.12 -0.45
CA ARG A 99 1.45 -26.03 -1.59
C ARG A 99 0.06 -26.26 -2.19
N SER A 100 -0.03 -26.50 -3.48
CA SER A 100 -1.32 -26.70 -4.19
C SER A 100 -2.17 -27.83 -3.60
N VAL A 101 -1.52 -28.88 -3.09
CA VAL A 101 -2.22 -30.00 -2.40
C VAL A 101 -2.92 -29.57 -1.11
N ASP A 102 -2.49 -28.50 -0.48
CA ASP A 102 -3.03 -27.99 0.78
C ASP A 102 -4.09 -26.87 0.59
N THR A 103 -4.54 -26.63 -0.65
CA THR A 103 -5.48 -25.55 -1.01
C THR A 103 -6.76 -25.57 -0.17
N GLU A 104 -7.39 -26.73 0.03
CA GLU A 104 -8.64 -26.84 0.78
C GLU A 104 -8.47 -26.41 2.25
N VAL A 105 -7.34 -26.79 2.87
CA VAL A 105 -7.04 -26.36 4.24
C VAL A 105 -6.86 -24.85 4.32
N MET A 106 -6.19 -24.26 3.34
CA MET A 106 -6.00 -22.81 3.29
C MET A 106 -7.33 -22.07 3.13
N LEU A 107 -8.19 -22.53 2.23
CA LEU A 107 -9.50 -21.91 2.00
C LEU A 107 -10.44 -22.08 3.20
N ASP A 108 -10.43 -23.23 3.87
CA ASP A 108 -11.22 -23.45 5.10
C ASP A 108 -10.76 -22.50 6.23
N VAL A 109 -9.47 -22.25 6.37
CA VAL A 109 -8.96 -21.30 7.37
C VAL A 109 -9.31 -19.85 6.99
N LEU A 110 -9.08 -19.45 5.74
CA LEU A 110 -9.39 -18.10 5.29
C LEU A 110 -10.88 -17.77 5.40
N ALA A 111 -11.75 -18.70 4.98
CA ALA A 111 -13.20 -18.53 5.09
C ALA A 111 -13.65 -18.43 6.55
N ASP A 112 -13.16 -19.32 7.41
CA ASP A 112 -13.49 -19.30 8.84
C ASP A 112 -13.02 -17.99 9.51
N VAL A 113 -11.80 -17.53 9.21
CA VAL A 113 -11.27 -16.26 9.71
C VAL A 113 -12.13 -15.09 9.22
N LEU A 114 -12.41 -14.99 7.93
CA LEU A 114 -13.13 -13.85 7.38
C LEU A 114 -14.60 -13.79 7.79
N LEU A 115 -15.26 -14.95 7.88
CA LEU A 115 -16.70 -15.04 8.14
C LEU A 115 -17.06 -15.19 9.61
N ASN A 116 -16.20 -15.83 10.42
CA ASN A 116 -16.56 -16.33 11.77
C ASN A 116 -15.66 -15.79 12.88
N SER A 117 -14.77 -14.80 12.63
CA SER A 117 -13.97 -14.20 13.70
C SER A 117 -14.86 -13.56 14.76
N THR A 118 -14.60 -13.89 16.02
CA THR A 118 -15.48 -13.56 17.16
C THR A 118 -15.22 -12.20 17.75
N PHE A 119 -14.03 -11.65 17.57
CA PHE A 119 -13.58 -10.41 18.23
C PHE A 119 -13.91 -10.44 19.72
N ALA A 120 -13.46 -11.52 20.42
CA ALA A 120 -13.74 -11.71 21.83
C ALA A 120 -13.27 -10.51 22.65
N GLN A 121 -14.02 -10.15 23.70
CA GLN A 121 -13.79 -8.93 24.48
C GLN A 121 -12.36 -8.83 25.03
N ASP A 122 -11.87 -9.94 25.61
CA ASP A 122 -10.49 -10.02 26.13
C ASP A 122 -9.43 -9.80 25.05
N ARG A 123 -9.71 -10.23 23.80
CA ARG A 123 -8.83 -10.02 22.66
C ARG A 123 -8.84 -8.57 22.19
N VAL A 124 -10.01 -7.94 22.15
CA VAL A 124 -10.13 -6.51 21.83
C VAL A 124 -9.33 -5.66 22.83
N GLU A 125 -9.48 -5.93 24.13
CA GLU A 125 -8.76 -5.23 25.18
C GLU A 125 -7.24 -5.45 25.10
N ASN A 126 -6.82 -6.69 24.80
CA ASN A 126 -5.40 -7.00 24.67
C ASN A 126 -4.78 -6.33 23.44
N GLU A 127 -5.42 -6.43 22.27
CA GLU A 127 -4.91 -5.81 21.05
C GLU A 127 -4.96 -4.28 21.14
N GLY A 128 -5.93 -3.70 21.85
CA GLY A 128 -5.96 -2.26 22.12
C GLY A 128 -4.71 -1.79 22.87
N ARG A 129 -4.21 -2.56 23.85
CA ARG A 129 -2.96 -2.26 24.56
C ARG A 129 -1.75 -2.39 23.63
N VAL A 130 -1.71 -3.44 22.80
CA VAL A 130 -0.63 -3.63 21.82
C VAL A 130 -0.60 -2.48 20.82
N ILE A 131 -1.75 -2.06 20.29
CA ILE A 131 -1.84 -0.93 19.35
C ILE A 131 -1.35 0.37 20.03
N LEU A 132 -1.71 0.61 21.29
CA LEU A 132 -1.25 1.78 22.02
C LEU A 132 0.28 1.79 22.19
N GLU A 133 0.88 0.65 22.50
CA GLU A 133 2.33 0.50 22.56
C GLU A 133 2.99 0.72 21.20
N GLU A 134 2.42 0.16 20.11
CA GLU A 134 2.89 0.41 18.74
C GLU A 134 2.83 1.90 18.39
N LEU A 135 1.75 2.60 18.71
CA LEU A 135 1.60 4.04 18.46
C LEU A 135 2.63 4.88 19.22
N ASN A 136 2.92 4.52 20.48
CA ASN A 136 3.97 5.18 21.25
C ASN A 136 5.38 4.92 20.67
N ALA A 137 5.66 3.66 20.27
CA ALA A 137 6.91 3.31 19.63
C ALA A 137 7.13 4.03 18.28
N ARG A 138 6.07 4.26 17.51
CA ARG A 138 6.11 5.05 16.27
C ARG A 138 6.63 6.46 16.50
N ARG A 139 6.19 7.13 17.56
CA ARG A 139 6.65 8.48 17.90
C ARG A 139 8.13 8.55 18.26
N ALA A 140 8.68 7.47 18.80
CA ALA A 140 10.11 7.38 19.11
C ALA A 140 10.98 7.06 17.87
N ASN A 141 10.41 6.65 16.75
CA ASN A 141 11.13 6.35 15.52
C ASN A 141 11.07 7.56 14.56
N PRO A 142 12.20 8.25 14.29
CA PRO A 142 12.19 9.47 13.49
C PRO A 142 11.73 9.28 12.06
N ASN A 143 11.97 8.11 11.45
CA ASN A 143 11.52 7.81 10.09
C ASN A 143 10.00 7.69 10.03
N ILE A 144 9.41 7.03 11.03
CA ILE A 144 7.96 6.84 11.12
C ILE A 144 7.30 8.16 11.52
N LEU A 145 7.83 8.87 12.51
CA LEU A 145 7.32 10.16 12.96
C LEU A 145 7.32 11.19 11.82
N ALA A 146 8.39 11.25 11.02
CA ALA A 146 8.43 12.13 9.85
C ALA A 146 7.30 11.81 8.86
N SER A 147 7.02 10.53 8.61
CA SER A 147 5.92 10.11 7.74
C SER A 147 4.54 10.41 8.36
N ASP A 148 4.39 10.17 9.67
CA ASP A 148 3.14 10.43 10.40
C ASP A 148 2.79 11.93 10.48
N LEU A 149 3.79 12.80 10.38
CA LEU A 149 3.61 14.26 10.25
C LEU A 149 3.38 14.70 8.79
N PHE A 150 4.06 14.05 7.85
CA PHE A 150 4.08 14.45 6.45
C PHE A 150 2.76 14.15 5.73
N PHE A 151 2.28 12.89 5.80
CA PHE A 151 1.09 12.49 5.04
C PHE A 151 -0.17 13.30 5.44
N PRO A 152 -0.51 13.49 6.74
CA PRO A 152 -1.63 14.35 7.11
C PRO A 152 -1.47 15.81 6.67
N ALA A 153 -0.23 16.31 6.67
CA ALA A 153 0.04 17.69 6.24
C ALA A 153 -0.14 17.90 4.73
N VAL A 154 0.24 16.91 3.91
CA VAL A 154 0.05 16.95 2.46
C VAL A 154 -1.41 16.73 2.09
N PHE A 155 -2.09 15.78 2.75
CA PHE A 155 -3.49 15.43 2.50
C PHE A 155 -4.49 16.22 3.36
N ASP A 156 -4.13 17.40 3.84
CA ASP A 156 -4.94 18.26 4.70
C ASP A 156 -6.41 18.39 4.21
N GLY A 157 -7.36 17.95 5.03
CA GLY A 157 -8.79 17.90 4.66
C GLY A 157 -9.21 16.75 3.74
N HIS A 158 -8.30 15.93 3.25
CA HIS A 158 -8.60 14.77 2.41
C HIS A 158 -8.71 13.49 3.28
N PRO A 159 -9.57 12.51 2.95
CA PRO A 159 -9.68 11.26 3.71
C PRO A 159 -8.38 10.46 3.84
N LEU A 160 -7.45 10.61 2.91
CA LEU A 160 -6.11 10.00 2.97
C LEU A 160 -5.18 10.61 4.03
N ALA A 161 -5.59 11.70 4.70
CA ALA A 161 -4.87 12.25 5.84
C ALA A 161 -4.92 11.31 7.07
N ARG A 162 -5.90 10.38 7.12
CA ARG A 162 -6.03 9.43 8.22
C ARG A 162 -4.93 8.38 8.18
N SER A 163 -4.26 8.20 9.32
CA SER A 163 -3.23 7.17 9.47
C SER A 163 -3.85 5.78 9.55
N SER A 164 -3.34 4.84 8.76
CA SER A 164 -3.72 3.42 8.90
C SER A 164 -3.23 2.79 10.20
N ALA A 165 -2.32 3.44 10.93
CA ALA A 165 -1.93 2.99 12.26
C ALA A 165 -2.96 3.35 13.35
N GLY A 166 -3.94 4.21 13.02
CA GLY A 166 -4.81 4.85 14.00
C GLY A 166 -4.17 6.08 14.63
N ASP A 167 -4.74 6.56 15.73
CA ASP A 167 -4.26 7.69 16.51
C ASP A 167 -4.31 7.40 18.03
N LEU A 168 -3.54 8.16 18.81
CA LEU A 168 -3.46 8.00 20.27
C LEU A 168 -4.71 8.45 21.01
N GLU A 169 -5.54 9.27 20.40
CA GLU A 169 -6.70 9.85 21.05
C GLU A 169 -7.94 8.95 20.95
N ASN A 170 -8.25 8.45 19.75
CA ASN A 170 -9.51 7.77 19.46
C ASN A 170 -9.34 6.25 19.43
N THR A 171 -8.26 5.74 18.85
CA THR A 171 -8.06 4.31 18.66
C THR A 171 -8.17 3.50 19.96
N PRO A 172 -7.55 3.90 21.10
CA PRO A 172 -7.66 3.15 22.35
C PRO A 172 -9.07 3.14 22.97
N LYS A 173 -9.97 4.02 22.51
CA LYS A 173 -11.34 4.14 23.03
C LYS A 173 -12.35 3.30 22.27
N LEU A 174 -11.95 2.66 21.15
CA LEU A 174 -12.85 1.86 20.33
C LEU A 174 -13.37 0.66 21.11
N THR A 175 -14.69 0.53 21.17
CA THR A 175 -15.36 -0.58 21.83
C THR A 175 -15.53 -1.77 20.88
N ARG A 176 -15.73 -2.95 21.43
CA ARG A 176 -16.04 -4.15 20.66
C ARG A 176 -17.25 -3.96 19.74
N GLU A 177 -18.30 -3.29 20.23
CA GLU A 177 -19.53 -3.02 19.48
C GLU A 177 -19.25 -2.15 18.24
N GLN A 178 -18.41 -1.10 18.39
CA GLN A 178 -17.99 -0.26 17.26
C GLN A 178 -17.18 -1.06 16.24
N LEU A 179 -16.28 -1.93 16.71
CA LEU A 179 -15.48 -2.79 15.82
C LEU A 179 -16.33 -3.81 15.08
N LEU A 180 -17.33 -4.42 15.74
CA LEU A 180 -18.28 -5.30 15.09
C LEU A 180 -19.14 -4.56 14.06
N ALA A 181 -19.63 -3.36 14.39
CA ALA A 181 -20.40 -2.52 13.47
C ALA A 181 -19.55 -2.13 12.24
N TYR A 182 -18.26 -1.80 12.43
CA TYR A 182 -17.32 -1.52 11.34
C TYR A 182 -17.12 -2.76 10.45
N ARG A 183 -16.89 -3.93 11.05
CA ARG A 183 -16.79 -5.20 10.33
C ARG A 183 -18.05 -5.46 9.50
N ASP A 184 -19.23 -5.41 10.12
CA ASP A 184 -20.50 -5.74 9.48
C ASP A 184 -20.86 -4.76 8.34
N ARG A 185 -20.37 -3.52 8.43
CA ARG A 185 -20.53 -2.51 7.37
C ARG A 185 -19.62 -2.75 6.17
N PHE A 186 -18.36 -3.11 6.39
CA PHE A 186 -17.36 -3.10 5.33
C PHE A 186 -16.95 -4.48 4.84
N PHE A 187 -16.97 -5.53 5.69
CA PHE A 187 -16.56 -6.88 5.30
C PHE A 187 -17.73 -7.65 4.70
N VAL A 188 -18.11 -7.23 3.51
CA VAL A 188 -19.27 -7.70 2.74
C VAL A 188 -18.85 -8.00 1.31
N GLY A 189 -19.63 -8.83 0.60
CA GLY A 189 -19.27 -9.30 -0.74
C GLY A 189 -18.95 -8.19 -1.73
N ARG A 190 -19.74 -7.11 -1.77
CA ARG A 190 -19.52 -5.97 -2.68
C ARG A 190 -18.26 -5.16 -2.43
N ASN A 191 -17.61 -5.34 -1.29
CA ASN A 191 -16.35 -4.69 -0.94
C ASN A 191 -15.15 -5.63 -1.08
N THR A 192 -15.39 -6.91 -1.39
CA THR A 192 -14.39 -7.97 -1.32
C THR A 192 -13.90 -8.36 -2.71
N ILE A 193 -12.61 -8.42 -2.86
CA ILE A 193 -11.89 -8.92 -4.03
C ILE A 193 -11.08 -10.11 -3.56
N VAL A 194 -11.16 -11.25 -4.25
CA VAL A 194 -10.35 -12.45 -3.97
C VAL A 194 -9.51 -12.74 -5.21
N ALA A 195 -8.20 -12.76 -5.06
CA ALA A 195 -7.26 -13.11 -6.12
C ALA A 195 -6.55 -14.42 -5.78
N VAL A 196 -6.55 -15.34 -6.75
CA VAL A 196 -5.88 -16.63 -6.68
C VAL A 196 -4.81 -16.70 -7.77
N ALA A 197 -3.57 -16.99 -7.40
CA ALA A 197 -2.49 -17.21 -8.34
C ALA A 197 -1.71 -18.48 -7.95
N GLY A 198 -1.34 -19.29 -8.94
CA GLY A 198 -0.57 -20.51 -8.71
C GLY A 198 -1.12 -21.73 -9.44
N ASN A 199 -0.70 -22.91 -9.01
CA ASN A 199 -1.02 -24.17 -9.68
C ASN A 199 -2.44 -24.65 -9.36
N LEU A 200 -3.43 -23.88 -9.84
CA LEU A 200 -4.86 -24.23 -9.79
C LEU A 200 -5.53 -23.67 -11.05
N PRO A 201 -6.18 -24.49 -11.87
CA PRO A 201 -6.94 -24.02 -13.03
C PRO A 201 -8.01 -23.00 -12.66
N ALA A 202 -8.20 -21.95 -13.46
CA ALA A 202 -9.06 -20.82 -13.15
C ALA A 202 -10.50 -21.23 -12.80
N ASP A 203 -11.10 -22.15 -13.56
CA ASP A 203 -12.46 -22.64 -13.28
C ASP A 203 -12.56 -23.31 -11.89
N GLN A 204 -11.54 -24.08 -11.49
CA GLN A 204 -11.48 -24.70 -10.16
C GLN A 204 -11.29 -23.63 -9.07
N ALA A 205 -10.44 -22.64 -9.32
CA ALA A 205 -10.28 -21.52 -8.38
C ALA A 205 -11.60 -20.81 -8.13
N HIS A 206 -12.33 -20.43 -9.19
CA HIS A 206 -13.65 -19.80 -9.07
C HIS A 206 -14.66 -20.67 -8.30
N ALA A 207 -14.73 -21.97 -8.62
CA ALA A 207 -15.66 -22.88 -7.95
C ALA A 207 -15.34 -23.01 -6.46
N ARG A 208 -14.07 -23.16 -6.09
CA ARG A 208 -13.64 -23.29 -4.68
C ARG A 208 -13.84 -21.99 -3.89
N ILE A 209 -13.54 -20.84 -4.48
CA ILE A 209 -13.79 -19.53 -3.85
C ILE A 209 -15.29 -19.33 -3.63
N ALA A 210 -16.13 -19.62 -4.63
CA ALA A 210 -17.59 -19.54 -4.48
C ALA A 210 -18.12 -20.46 -3.38
N ALA A 211 -17.57 -21.68 -3.25
CA ALA A 211 -17.95 -22.61 -2.18
C ALA A 211 -17.49 -22.11 -0.79
N ALA A 212 -16.30 -21.53 -0.69
CA ALA A 212 -15.72 -21.06 0.58
C ALA A 212 -16.35 -19.76 1.10
N PHE A 213 -16.64 -18.80 0.22
CA PHE A 213 -17.06 -17.45 0.61
C PHE A 213 -18.49 -17.06 0.19
N GLY A 214 -19.21 -17.91 -0.54
CA GLY A 214 -20.55 -17.61 -1.06
C GLY A 214 -21.65 -17.41 -0.01
N SER A 215 -21.34 -17.60 1.27
CA SER A 215 -22.24 -17.24 2.39
C SER A 215 -22.00 -15.82 2.93
N MET A 216 -21.03 -15.09 2.38
CA MET A 216 -20.77 -13.71 2.79
C MET A 216 -21.97 -12.83 2.43
N PRO A 217 -22.47 -11.97 3.34
CA PRO A 217 -23.51 -11.00 3.01
C PRO A 217 -23.09 -10.10 1.86
N ALA A 218 -23.99 -9.90 0.86
CA ALA A 218 -23.69 -9.00 -0.26
C ALA A 218 -23.39 -7.57 0.18
N GLY A 219 -24.14 -7.08 1.17
CA GLY A 219 -23.92 -5.77 1.79
C GLY A 219 -24.06 -4.58 0.84
N VAL A 220 -23.52 -3.45 1.26
CA VAL A 220 -23.47 -2.19 0.49
C VAL A 220 -22.02 -1.89 0.15
N ALA A 221 -21.76 -1.53 -1.12
CA ALA A 221 -20.42 -1.15 -1.55
C ALA A 221 -19.92 0.09 -0.78
N ALA A 222 -18.65 0.09 -0.41
CA ALA A 222 -17.99 1.27 0.13
C ALA A 222 -18.09 2.43 -0.89
N PRO A 223 -18.19 3.67 -0.42
CA PRO A 223 -18.28 4.81 -1.33
C PRO A 223 -17.04 4.89 -2.21
N THR A 224 -17.24 5.15 -3.49
CA THR A 224 -16.13 5.47 -4.39
C THR A 224 -15.60 6.84 -4.01
N SER A 225 -14.33 6.94 -3.69
CA SER A 225 -13.72 8.24 -3.44
C SER A 225 -13.39 8.93 -4.77
N ASN A 226 -13.82 10.19 -4.88
CA ASN A 226 -13.48 11.10 -5.98
C ASN A 226 -13.10 12.47 -5.40
N VAL A 227 -12.44 12.48 -4.25
CA VAL A 227 -11.95 13.71 -3.64
C VAL A 227 -10.70 14.13 -4.39
N PRO A 228 -10.66 15.32 -5.00
CA PRO A 228 -9.48 15.77 -5.72
C PRO A 228 -8.31 15.96 -4.75
N PRO A 229 -7.06 15.78 -5.22
CA PRO A 229 -5.89 16.04 -4.38
C PRO A 229 -5.92 17.48 -3.87
N PRO A 230 -5.42 17.73 -2.64
CA PRO A 230 -5.29 19.09 -2.12
C PRO A 230 -4.39 19.94 -3.03
N ALA A 231 -4.60 21.26 -3.02
CA ALA A 231 -3.69 22.18 -3.70
C ALA A 231 -2.30 22.13 -3.06
N PRO A 232 -1.22 22.18 -3.85
CA PRO A 232 0.15 22.28 -3.34
C PRO A 232 0.30 23.49 -2.40
N LYS A 233 0.92 23.29 -1.24
CA LYS A 233 1.06 24.34 -0.22
C LYS A 233 2.43 24.23 0.44
N SER A 234 3.19 25.35 0.42
CA SER A 234 4.44 25.43 1.15
C SER A 234 4.15 25.35 2.65
N ARG A 235 4.75 24.37 3.31
CA ARG A 235 4.60 24.12 4.75
C ARG A 235 5.92 23.58 5.29
N ARG A 236 6.32 24.04 6.48
CA ARG A 236 7.46 23.48 7.19
C ARG A 236 7.01 23.02 8.57
N ILE A 237 7.40 21.80 8.94
CA ILE A 237 7.15 21.18 10.25
C ILE A 237 8.51 20.76 10.79
N ASP A 238 8.91 21.30 11.92
CA ASP A 238 10.09 20.90 12.66
C ASP A 238 9.63 20.22 13.96
N GLU A 239 10.14 19.00 14.24
CA GLU A 239 9.80 18.19 15.40
C GLU A 239 11.07 17.64 16.04
N GLN A 240 11.02 17.33 17.34
CA GLN A 240 12.11 16.71 18.08
C GLN A 240 11.77 15.27 18.47
N ALA A 241 12.71 14.36 18.25
CA ALA A 241 12.60 12.98 18.70
C ALA A 241 14.00 12.54 19.15
N GLY A 242 14.18 12.12 20.37
CA GLY A 242 15.47 11.83 21.01
C GLY A 242 16.37 10.77 20.31
N ASN A 243 16.64 10.94 19.03
CA ASN A 243 17.44 10.09 18.15
C ASN A 243 18.76 10.78 17.76
N ALA A 244 19.75 10.03 17.26
CA ALA A 244 21.06 10.57 16.93
C ALA A 244 21.13 11.29 15.58
N GLN A 245 20.18 11.06 14.66
CA GLN A 245 20.18 11.61 13.30
C GLN A 245 18.94 12.47 13.05
N ALA A 246 19.07 13.47 12.21
CA ALA A 246 17.94 14.19 11.65
C ALA A 246 17.29 13.38 10.51
N ARG A 247 15.96 13.42 10.40
CA ARG A 247 15.21 12.89 9.26
C ARG A 247 14.54 14.03 8.51
N VAL A 248 14.75 14.09 7.20
CA VAL A 248 14.17 15.08 6.30
C VAL A 248 13.19 14.36 5.38
N LEU A 249 11.98 14.91 5.23
CA LEU A 249 11.00 14.57 4.21
C LEU A 249 10.55 15.84 3.50
N ILE A 250 10.59 15.86 2.16
CA ILE A 250 10.04 16.92 1.34
C ILE A 250 9.13 16.34 0.28
N GLY A 251 7.99 16.96 -0.02
CA GLY A 251 7.10 16.47 -1.05
C GLY A 251 5.79 17.24 -1.16
N GLY A 252 4.90 16.76 -2.02
CA GLY A 252 3.63 17.43 -2.27
C GLY A 252 2.60 16.52 -2.92
N PRO A 253 1.37 17.02 -3.11
CA PRO A 253 0.27 16.23 -3.67
C PRO A 253 0.49 15.90 -5.15
N LEU A 254 -0.05 14.75 -5.56
CA LEU A 254 -0.13 14.29 -6.94
C LEU A 254 -1.58 13.97 -7.31
N PRO A 255 -1.90 13.95 -8.62
CA PRO A 255 -3.14 13.37 -9.09
C PRO A 255 -3.21 11.86 -8.81
N GLY A 256 -4.41 11.32 -8.79
CA GLY A 256 -4.63 9.88 -8.62
C GLY A 256 -4.14 9.04 -9.80
N LEU A 257 -4.19 7.73 -9.62
CA LEU A 257 -3.70 6.72 -10.58
C LEU A 257 -4.36 6.79 -11.97
N GLY A 258 -5.56 7.36 -12.06
CA GLY A 258 -6.25 7.57 -13.35
C GLY A 258 -5.62 8.61 -14.27
N THR A 259 -4.63 9.39 -13.80
CA THR A 259 -3.94 10.38 -14.61
C THR A 259 -3.16 9.74 -15.77
N PRO A 260 -3.18 10.34 -16.99
CA PRO A 260 -2.29 9.91 -18.06
C PRO A 260 -0.81 10.12 -17.72
N ASP A 261 -0.50 11.00 -16.78
CA ASP A 261 0.84 11.38 -16.37
C ASP A 261 1.54 10.36 -15.47
N ARG A 262 0.85 9.32 -15.00
CA ARG A 262 1.40 8.32 -14.06
C ARG A 262 2.72 7.70 -14.50
N PHE A 263 2.90 7.43 -15.80
CA PHE A 263 4.12 6.83 -16.33
C PHE A 263 5.28 7.81 -16.35
N ALA A 264 5.02 9.06 -16.71
CA ALA A 264 6.03 10.13 -16.67
C ALA A 264 6.44 10.47 -15.23
N LEU A 265 5.50 10.47 -14.29
CA LEU A 265 5.77 10.59 -12.85
C LEU A 265 6.62 9.43 -12.32
N SER A 266 6.31 8.20 -12.73
CA SER A 266 7.12 7.03 -12.37
C SER A 266 8.54 7.12 -12.92
N ALA A 267 8.70 7.60 -14.17
CA ALA A 267 10.02 7.80 -14.76
C ALA A 267 10.80 8.93 -14.05
N ALA A 268 10.15 10.04 -13.70
CA ALA A 268 10.75 11.11 -12.90
C ALA A 268 11.26 10.59 -11.55
N ASN A 269 10.44 9.79 -10.86
CA ASN A 269 10.80 9.14 -9.60
C ASN A 269 11.99 8.17 -9.77
N ALA A 270 12.01 7.39 -10.84
CA ALA A 270 13.09 6.44 -11.12
C ALA A 270 14.43 7.16 -11.37
N VAL A 271 14.43 8.31 -12.08
CA VAL A 271 15.63 9.13 -12.30
C VAL A 271 16.23 9.63 -10.98
N LEU A 272 15.40 9.96 -10.00
CA LEU A 272 15.86 10.40 -8.68
C LEU A 272 16.33 9.25 -7.80
N GLY A 273 15.78 8.03 -7.98
CA GLY A 273 15.84 6.97 -6.98
C GLY A 273 16.71 5.77 -7.30
N GLY A 274 17.17 5.09 -6.24
CA GLY A 274 17.94 3.86 -6.31
C GLY A 274 19.46 4.05 -6.40
N SER A 275 20.18 2.95 -6.17
CA SER A 275 21.65 2.90 -6.27
C SER A 275 22.09 3.26 -7.69
N GLY A 276 22.98 4.23 -7.83
CA GLY A 276 23.46 4.74 -9.12
C GLY A 276 22.60 5.84 -9.75
N PHE A 277 21.48 6.22 -9.14
CA PHE A 277 20.64 7.33 -9.57
C PHE A 277 20.97 8.63 -8.84
N ARG A 278 20.28 9.76 -9.22
CA ARG A 278 20.73 11.11 -8.89
C ARG A 278 20.85 11.38 -7.38
N LEU A 279 19.81 11.12 -6.58
CA LEU A 279 19.86 11.43 -5.15
C LEU A 279 20.94 10.61 -4.43
N PHE A 280 21.04 9.33 -4.76
CA PHE A 280 22.03 8.45 -4.15
C PHE A 280 23.46 8.89 -4.49
N ARG A 281 23.71 9.19 -5.79
CA ARG A 281 25.01 9.67 -6.24
C ARG A 281 25.40 11.01 -5.61
N GLU A 282 24.51 12.01 -5.63
CA GLU A 282 24.84 13.36 -5.20
C GLU A 282 24.93 13.51 -3.68
N ILE A 283 24.09 12.81 -2.93
CA ILE A 283 24.01 12.98 -1.46
C ILE A 283 24.86 11.95 -0.74
N ARG A 284 24.87 10.67 -1.20
CA ARG A 284 25.63 9.61 -0.58
C ARG A 284 27.03 9.45 -1.16
N ASP A 285 27.16 9.13 -2.46
CA ASP A 285 28.44 8.68 -3.02
C ASP A 285 29.45 9.81 -3.12
N LEU A 286 29.04 11.00 -3.55
CA LEU A 286 29.94 12.14 -3.73
C LEU A 286 30.19 12.93 -2.44
N ARG A 287 29.25 12.95 -1.49
CA ARG A 287 29.32 13.84 -0.31
C ARG A 287 29.26 13.10 1.04
N GLY A 288 28.80 11.85 1.08
CA GLY A 288 28.70 11.06 2.31
C GLY A 288 27.72 11.62 3.34
N LEU A 289 26.71 12.40 2.90
CA LEU A 289 25.81 13.13 3.81
C LEU A 289 24.61 12.32 4.29
N SER A 290 24.19 11.31 3.53
CA SER A 290 23.09 10.42 3.90
C SER A 290 23.38 9.01 3.40
N TYR A 291 22.96 8.01 4.18
CA TYR A 291 23.07 6.61 3.76
C TYR A 291 21.93 6.19 2.83
N ASP A 292 20.71 6.74 3.02
CA ASP A 292 19.46 6.29 2.43
C ASP A 292 18.63 7.39 1.74
N PRO A 293 19.26 8.29 0.93
CA PRO A 293 18.45 9.27 0.21
C PRO A 293 17.55 8.55 -0.79
N SER A 294 16.25 8.81 -0.73
CA SER A 294 15.27 8.08 -1.55
C SER A 294 14.09 8.95 -1.95
N PRO A 295 13.67 8.92 -3.21
CA PRO A 295 12.39 9.47 -3.64
C PRO A 295 11.30 8.43 -3.46
N GLY A 296 10.05 8.86 -3.52
CA GLY A 296 8.88 8.01 -3.49
C GLY A 296 7.67 8.64 -4.17
N ILE A 297 6.85 7.78 -4.74
CA ILE A 297 5.51 8.13 -5.21
C ILE A 297 4.53 7.14 -4.58
N VAL A 298 3.48 7.66 -3.96
CA VAL A 298 2.35 6.89 -3.48
C VAL A 298 1.11 7.43 -4.15
N GLN A 299 0.39 6.59 -4.90
CA GLN A 299 -0.83 7.00 -5.58
C GLN A 299 -2.00 6.08 -5.20
N PHE A 300 -3.14 6.71 -5.03
CA PHE A 300 -4.46 6.11 -4.80
C PHE A 300 -5.35 6.42 -6.02
N PRO A 301 -6.57 5.88 -6.10
CA PRO A 301 -7.44 6.14 -7.25
C PRO A 301 -7.66 7.61 -7.59
N ASP A 302 -7.80 8.47 -6.58
CA ASP A 302 -8.21 9.87 -6.71
C ASP A 302 -7.13 10.91 -6.35
N ALA A 303 -6.13 10.53 -5.59
CA ALA A 303 -5.04 11.42 -5.18
C ALA A 303 -3.72 10.66 -5.00
N GLY A 304 -2.63 11.38 -4.86
CA GLY A 304 -1.32 10.81 -4.58
C GLY A 304 -0.39 11.81 -3.93
N VAL A 305 0.84 11.38 -3.69
CA VAL A 305 1.91 12.20 -3.14
C VAL A 305 3.25 11.79 -3.75
N TRP A 306 4.08 12.78 -4.06
CA TRP A 306 5.49 12.60 -4.28
C TRP A 306 6.26 12.99 -3.02
N LEU A 307 7.36 12.35 -2.78
CA LEU A 307 8.24 12.68 -1.65
C LEU A 307 9.70 12.38 -1.99
N ALA A 308 10.60 13.04 -1.28
CA ALA A 308 12.01 12.66 -1.17
C ALA A 308 12.41 12.71 0.30
N ALA A 309 13.19 11.72 0.73
CA ALA A 309 13.56 11.54 2.13
C ALA A 309 15.06 11.29 2.26
N ALA A 310 15.64 11.74 3.38
CA ALA A 310 17.02 11.44 3.74
C ALA A 310 17.22 11.48 5.26
N GLY A 311 18.01 10.53 5.78
CA GLY A 311 18.55 10.58 7.14
C GLY A 311 19.96 11.21 7.10
N THR A 312 20.30 12.09 8.04
CA THR A 312 21.60 12.78 8.04
C THR A 312 22.04 13.16 9.45
N ASP A 313 23.33 13.49 9.59
CA ASP A 313 23.82 14.16 10.80
C ASP A 313 23.11 15.52 10.96
N PRO A 314 22.67 15.91 12.17
CA PRO A 314 21.97 17.16 12.42
C PRO A 314 22.66 18.41 11.86
N VAL A 315 23.99 18.45 11.85
CA VAL A 315 24.78 19.58 11.32
C VAL A 315 24.63 19.74 9.80
N ASN A 316 24.32 18.65 9.10
CA ASN A 316 24.18 18.62 7.64
C ASN A 316 22.72 18.79 7.15
N THR A 317 21.77 18.95 8.05
CA THR A 317 20.32 18.92 7.72
C THR A 317 19.97 19.93 6.60
N ASP A 318 20.39 21.19 6.73
CA ASP A 318 20.04 22.23 5.76
C ASP A 318 20.73 21.98 4.41
N THR A 319 21.97 21.50 4.41
CA THR A 319 22.69 21.10 3.19
C THR A 319 21.95 19.97 2.46
N VAL A 320 21.44 18.98 3.19
CA VAL A 320 20.69 17.86 2.59
C VAL A 320 19.34 18.34 2.05
N ILE A 321 18.64 19.24 2.74
CA ILE A 321 17.41 19.87 2.24
C ILE A 321 17.66 20.57 0.92
N ASP A 322 18.72 21.36 0.83
CA ASP A 322 19.07 22.10 -0.39
C ASP A 322 19.44 21.16 -1.55
N LEU A 323 20.19 20.10 -1.28
CA LEU A 323 20.52 19.09 -2.29
C LEU A 323 19.27 18.35 -2.80
N LEU A 324 18.36 17.96 -1.91
CA LEU A 324 17.08 17.34 -2.31
C LEU A 324 16.31 18.28 -3.26
N ARG A 325 16.19 19.57 -2.91
CA ARG A 325 15.53 20.58 -3.75
C ARG A 325 16.22 20.75 -5.09
N VAL A 326 17.54 20.92 -5.10
CA VAL A 326 18.31 21.10 -6.32
C VAL A 326 18.10 19.95 -7.29
N GLU A 327 18.18 18.69 -6.82
CA GLU A 327 18.05 17.52 -7.69
C GLU A 327 16.60 17.32 -8.21
N ILE A 328 15.60 17.66 -7.40
CA ILE A 328 14.20 17.65 -7.84
C ILE A 328 13.96 18.77 -8.86
N ASP A 329 14.42 19.99 -8.59
CA ASP A 329 14.23 21.14 -9.47
C ASP A 329 14.97 20.98 -10.80
N ARG A 330 16.06 20.22 -10.85
CA ARG A 330 16.76 19.87 -12.09
C ARG A 330 15.88 19.12 -13.08
N LEU A 331 14.93 18.28 -12.60
CA LEU A 331 13.97 17.61 -13.50
C LEU A 331 13.06 18.59 -14.23
N SER A 332 12.72 19.72 -13.59
CA SER A 332 11.91 20.78 -14.22
C SER A 332 12.73 21.75 -15.07
N ASN A 333 13.97 22.03 -14.67
CA ASN A 333 14.80 23.06 -15.31
C ASN A 333 15.65 22.52 -16.45
N GLU A 334 16.07 21.26 -16.39
CA GLU A 334 16.93 20.62 -17.38
C GLU A 334 16.18 19.50 -18.11
N ARG A 335 16.33 19.45 -19.43
CA ARG A 335 15.83 18.30 -20.21
C ARG A 335 16.65 17.05 -19.87
N LEU A 336 15.97 15.97 -19.56
CA LEU A 336 16.61 14.68 -19.23
C LEU A 336 17.42 14.16 -20.43
N GLY A 337 18.62 13.66 -20.18
CA GLY A 337 19.44 13.00 -21.20
C GLY A 337 18.84 11.67 -21.63
N ASP A 338 19.12 11.27 -22.87
CA ASP A 338 18.55 10.03 -23.44
C ASP A 338 19.01 8.79 -22.68
N GLU A 339 20.23 8.78 -22.15
CA GLU A 339 20.77 7.68 -21.32
C GLU A 339 20.05 7.57 -19.98
N ASP A 340 19.86 8.68 -19.28
CA ASP A 340 19.13 8.71 -17.99
C ASP A 340 17.69 8.21 -18.17
N LEU A 341 17.02 8.65 -19.26
CA LEU A 341 15.66 8.20 -19.58
C LEU A 341 15.61 6.70 -19.89
N ALA A 342 16.56 6.20 -20.68
CA ALA A 342 16.65 4.77 -21.01
C ALA A 342 16.88 3.94 -19.74
N ASN A 343 17.77 4.40 -18.85
CA ASN A 343 18.05 3.73 -17.59
C ASN A 343 16.83 3.71 -16.67
N ALA A 344 16.08 4.82 -16.58
CA ALA A 344 14.85 4.89 -15.79
C ALA A 344 13.77 3.92 -16.32
N LYS A 345 13.56 3.84 -17.63
CA LYS A 345 12.64 2.87 -18.25
C LYS A 345 13.04 1.43 -17.99
N ASN A 346 14.31 1.09 -18.22
CA ASN A 346 14.84 -0.24 -17.96
C ASN A 346 14.68 -0.64 -16.49
N TYR A 347 14.92 0.29 -15.57
CA TYR A 347 14.70 0.08 -14.14
C TYR A 347 13.23 -0.21 -13.81
N LEU A 348 12.30 0.57 -14.36
CA LEU A 348 10.86 0.37 -14.13
C LEU A 348 10.37 -0.97 -14.67
N GLU A 349 10.76 -1.33 -15.90
CA GLU A 349 10.38 -2.62 -16.50
C GLU A 349 11.01 -3.79 -15.74
N GLY A 350 12.32 -3.72 -15.44
CA GLY A 350 13.03 -4.77 -14.74
C GLY A 350 12.52 -5.00 -13.32
N SER A 351 12.31 -3.91 -12.56
CA SER A 351 11.78 -3.99 -11.19
C SER A 351 10.35 -4.55 -11.16
N LEU A 352 9.51 -4.21 -12.15
CA LEU A 352 8.19 -4.79 -12.27
C LEU A 352 8.24 -6.31 -12.46
N VAL A 353 9.06 -6.79 -13.41
CA VAL A 353 9.21 -8.24 -13.68
C VAL A 353 9.68 -8.97 -12.41
N VAL A 354 10.71 -8.45 -11.75
CA VAL A 354 11.25 -9.04 -10.51
C VAL A 354 10.22 -9.01 -9.38
N SER A 355 9.46 -7.91 -9.23
CA SER A 355 8.44 -7.80 -8.16
C SER A 355 7.26 -8.77 -8.33
N LEU A 356 7.05 -9.32 -9.52
CA LEU A 356 5.95 -10.22 -9.85
C LEU A 356 6.38 -11.69 -9.99
N GLU A 357 7.56 -12.05 -9.50
CA GLU A 357 8.11 -13.40 -9.63
C GLU A 357 7.25 -14.48 -8.95
N THR A 358 6.68 -14.17 -7.78
CA THR A 358 5.96 -15.17 -6.98
C THR A 358 4.45 -15.13 -7.15
N PRO A 359 3.74 -16.28 -6.99
CA PRO A 359 2.28 -16.31 -6.98
C PRO A 359 1.66 -15.34 -5.94
N GLY A 360 2.28 -15.21 -4.75
CA GLY A 360 1.85 -14.27 -3.71
C GLY A 360 1.93 -12.81 -4.15
N ALA A 361 3.04 -12.42 -4.79
CA ALA A 361 3.20 -11.08 -5.33
C ALA A 361 2.16 -10.77 -6.43
N GLN A 362 1.89 -11.75 -7.31
CA GLN A 362 0.92 -11.61 -8.38
C GLN A 362 -0.51 -11.51 -7.87
N SER A 363 -0.92 -12.38 -6.92
CA SER A 363 -2.26 -12.29 -6.32
C SER A 363 -2.46 -10.96 -5.58
N GLY A 364 -1.46 -10.47 -4.87
CA GLY A 364 -1.49 -9.15 -4.23
C GLY A 364 -1.58 -7.99 -5.24
N GLN A 365 -0.88 -8.10 -6.38
CA GLN A 365 -0.99 -7.09 -7.44
C GLN A 365 -2.37 -7.11 -8.10
N MET A 366 -2.94 -8.29 -8.37
CA MET A 366 -4.29 -8.41 -8.92
C MET A 366 -5.34 -7.72 -8.03
N ILE A 367 -5.22 -7.81 -6.69
CA ILE A 367 -6.08 -7.08 -5.76
C ILE A 367 -5.96 -5.57 -5.96
N ARG A 368 -4.73 -5.05 -6.04
CA ARG A 368 -4.50 -3.61 -6.23
C ARG A 368 -5.01 -3.12 -7.58
N ASP A 369 -4.76 -3.86 -8.64
CA ASP A 369 -5.21 -3.54 -9.99
C ASP A 369 -6.74 -3.41 -10.07
N GLU A 370 -7.45 -4.37 -9.48
CA GLU A 370 -8.91 -4.37 -9.43
C GLU A 370 -9.45 -3.26 -8.51
N ALA A 371 -8.84 -3.09 -7.32
CA ALA A 371 -9.31 -2.11 -6.35
C ALA A 371 -9.11 -0.67 -6.82
N PHE A 372 -8.00 -0.40 -7.52
CA PHE A 372 -7.59 0.94 -7.91
C PHE A 372 -7.91 1.28 -9.37
N GLY A 373 -8.38 0.31 -10.16
CA GLY A 373 -8.73 0.52 -11.56
C GLY A 373 -7.53 0.87 -12.46
N SER A 374 -6.32 0.48 -12.05
CA SER A 374 -5.07 0.78 -12.77
C SER A 374 -4.25 -0.50 -12.98
N PRO A 375 -4.52 -1.25 -14.06
CA PRO A 375 -3.90 -2.55 -14.27
C PRO A 375 -2.40 -2.44 -14.57
N VAL A 376 -1.59 -2.82 -13.61
CA VAL A 376 -0.13 -2.99 -13.73
C VAL A 376 0.18 -4.30 -14.44
N LEU A 377 -0.59 -5.36 -14.15
CA LEU A 377 -0.55 -6.63 -14.87
C LEU A 377 -1.21 -6.51 -16.24
N SER A 378 -0.62 -5.70 -17.13
CA SER A 378 -1.12 -5.49 -18.49
C SER A 378 0.02 -5.10 -19.45
N HIS A 379 -0.08 -5.51 -20.71
CA HIS A 379 0.85 -5.04 -21.75
C HIS A 379 0.83 -3.52 -21.89
N ALA A 380 -0.35 -2.90 -21.76
CA ALA A 380 -0.51 -1.45 -21.84
C ALA A 380 0.30 -0.69 -20.78
N HIS A 381 0.57 -1.30 -19.61
CA HIS A 381 1.40 -0.69 -18.59
C HIS A 381 2.86 -0.58 -19.05
N ILE A 382 3.41 -1.66 -19.61
CA ILE A 382 4.79 -1.68 -20.17
C ILE A 382 4.90 -0.71 -21.35
N GLU A 383 3.91 -0.73 -22.26
CA GLU A 383 3.87 0.21 -23.39
C GLU A 383 3.82 1.68 -22.90
N GLY A 384 3.05 1.95 -21.86
CA GLY A 384 2.99 3.27 -21.24
C GLY A 384 4.36 3.72 -20.68
N ILE A 385 5.11 2.85 -20.02
CA ILE A 385 6.49 3.15 -19.56
C ILE A 385 7.39 3.44 -20.78
N ARG A 386 7.33 2.61 -21.80
CA ARG A 386 8.17 2.74 -23.01
C ARG A 386 7.89 4.02 -23.81
N ALA A 387 6.64 4.46 -23.82
CA ALA A 387 6.20 5.66 -24.55
C ALA A 387 6.66 6.98 -23.92
N VAL A 388 7.05 7.00 -22.64
CA VAL A 388 7.47 8.22 -21.93
C VAL A 388 8.64 8.90 -22.66
N THR A 389 8.56 10.21 -22.84
CA THR A 389 9.62 11.04 -23.42
C THR A 389 10.31 11.90 -22.35
N ALA A 390 11.48 12.45 -22.67
CA ALA A 390 12.17 13.39 -21.78
C ALA A 390 11.34 14.69 -21.56
N ASP A 391 10.59 15.10 -22.57
CA ASP A 391 9.71 16.26 -22.48
C ASP A 391 8.51 16.00 -21.57
N ASP A 392 7.98 14.77 -21.53
CA ASP A 392 6.95 14.36 -20.58
C ASP A 392 7.46 14.43 -19.15
N VAL A 393 8.67 13.89 -18.89
CA VAL A 393 9.31 13.95 -17.56
C VAL A 393 9.49 15.39 -17.11
N GLN A 394 9.99 16.27 -17.99
CA GLN A 394 10.18 17.67 -17.66
C GLN A 394 8.84 18.40 -17.41
N ARG A 395 7.83 18.11 -18.20
CA ARG A 395 6.48 18.68 -18.05
C ARG A 395 5.87 18.29 -16.69
N VAL A 396 5.83 17.00 -16.35
CA VAL A 396 5.26 16.56 -15.07
C VAL A 396 6.06 17.06 -13.88
N ALA A 397 7.38 17.19 -14.00
CA ALA A 397 8.21 17.78 -12.97
C ALA A 397 7.84 19.26 -12.71
N ARG A 398 7.65 20.05 -13.75
CA ARG A 398 7.20 21.45 -13.63
C ARG A 398 5.81 21.60 -13.05
N GLU A 399 4.92 20.68 -13.37
CA GLU A 399 3.53 20.73 -12.95
C GLU A 399 3.34 20.24 -11.50
N TYR A 400 4.01 19.15 -11.12
CA TYR A 400 3.73 18.45 -9.87
C TYR A 400 4.88 18.47 -8.86
N LEU A 401 6.16 18.38 -9.30
CA LEU A 401 7.30 18.22 -8.38
C LEU A 401 7.84 19.59 -7.93
N ARG A 402 6.98 20.41 -7.36
CA ARG A 402 7.25 21.81 -7.02
C ARG A 402 7.83 21.92 -5.60
N THR A 403 9.13 22.14 -5.50
CA THR A 403 9.82 22.31 -4.22
C THR A 403 9.49 23.63 -3.50
N ASP A 404 9.06 24.66 -4.24
CA ASP A 404 8.59 25.95 -3.73
C ASP A 404 7.23 25.88 -3.04
N ALA A 405 6.41 24.90 -3.41
CA ALA A 405 5.08 24.65 -2.85
C ALA A 405 5.00 23.29 -2.12
N ALA A 406 6.14 22.77 -1.63
CA ALA A 406 6.22 21.49 -0.97
C ALA A 406 6.03 21.60 0.54
N THR A 407 5.53 20.51 1.13
CA THR A 407 5.58 20.26 2.58
C THR A 407 6.96 19.71 2.91
N LEU A 408 7.66 20.35 3.84
CA LEU A 408 8.94 19.93 4.41
C LEU A 408 8.74 19.53 5.87
N VAL A 409 9.11 18.32 6.21
CA VAL A 409 9.16 17.82 7.59
C VAL A 409 10.61 17.55 7.97
N VAL A 410 11.01 18.05 9.11
CA VAL A 410 12.34 17.83 9.68
C VAL A 410 12.16 17.32 11.11
N VAL A 411 12.56 16.07 11.35
CA VAL A 411 12.63 15.50 12.71
C VAL A 411 14.09 15.56 13.15
N ARG A 412 14.37 16.26 14.25
CA ARG A 412 15.71 16.45 14.82
C ARG A 412 15.89 15.65 16.11
N PRO A 413 17.14 15.41 16.55
CA PRO A 413 17.45 14.91 17.89
C PRO A 413 16.88 15.77 19.01
#